data_1a90b178f12c2e0187f01841d999a7ea
#
_entry.id   1a90b178f12c2e0187f01841d999a7ea
#
_cell.length_a   1.000
_cell.length_b   1.000
_cell.length_c   1.000
_cell.angle_alpha   90.00
_cell.angle_beta   90.00
_cell.angle_gamma   90.00
#
_symmetry.space_group_name_H-M   'P 1'
#
loop_
_entity.id
_entity.type
_entity.pdbx_description
1 polymer ?
#
loop_
_entity_poly.entity_id
_entity_poly.type
_entity_poly.pdbx_seq_one_letter_code
_entity_poly.pdbx_strand_id
1 'polypeptide(L)'
;MDEYKIDHGGKYMPAYIQGEFYTHPLMYNLYGLNFNKQAIQKNHLAILAEGEKSSLIADGWYGDNNCVVATCGDKFNKFLVKQLVKLGVTDIIVAYDRMNHDKISQKVYFNKLYSMCQKYKNYANFSFIFDTDEILEYKAAPFDSGVETFEKLFNRRVFVK
;
A
#
# COMPACT_ATOMS: atom_id res chain seq x y z
N MET A 1 -23.06 23.01 1.18
CA MET A 1 -22.66 21.73 0.53
C MET A 1 -23.75 20.73 0.86
N ASP A 2 -24.29 20.05 -0.13
CA ASP A 2 -25.45 19.15 0.05
C ASP A 2 -25.04 17.98 0.96
N GLU A 3 -25.77 17.70 2.04
CA GLU A 3 -25.52 16.56 2.95
C GLU A 3 -25.40 15.23 2.20
N TYR A 4 -26.17 15.07 1.12
CA TYR A 4 -26.09 13.92 0.24
C TYR A 4 -24.70 13.72 -0.40
N LYS A 5 -23.94 14.79 -0.69
CA LYS A 5 -22.57 14.70 -1.24
C LYS A 5 -21.55 14.33 -0.18
N ILE A 6 -21.80 14.64 1.09
CA ILE A 6 -20.93 14.28 2.20
C ILE A 6 -20.98 12.78 2.47
N ASP A 7 -22.16 12.16 2.41
CA ASP A 7 -22.37 10.73 2.67
C ASP A 7 -21.93 9.81 1.52
N HIS A 8 -21.91 10.31 0.29
CA HIS A 8 -21.61 9.53 -0.93
C HIS A 8 -20.32 9.96 -1.64
N GLY A 9 -19.68 11.02 -1.17
CA GLY A 9 -18.38 11.48 -1.66
C GLY A 9 -17.23 10.67 -1.06
N GLY A 10 -16.17 10.42 -1.84
CA GLY A 10 -14.94 9.85 -1.32
C GLY A 10 -14.30 10.75 -0.25
N LYS A 11 -13.53 10.17 0.66
CA LYS A 11 -12.81 10.89 1.74
C LYS A 11 -11.96 12.03 1.21
N TYR A 12 -11.39 11.87 0.02
CA TYR A 12 -10.64 12.88 -0.70
C TYR A 12 -11.30 13.11 -2.06
N MET A 13 -11.71 14.35 -2.31
CA MET A 13 -12.32 14.74 -3.57
C MET A 13 -11.35 15.61 -4.37
N PRO A 14 -11.34 15.49 -5.71
CA PRO A 14 -10.60 16.42 -6.56
C PRO A 14 -11.00 17.87 -6.28
N ALA A 15 -10.05 18.78 -6.24
CA ALA A 15 -10.37 20.20 -6.18
C ALA A 15 -11.08 20.63 -7.47
N TYR A 16 -12.19 21.34 -7.33
CA TYR A 16 -12.91 21.91 -8.47
C TYR A 16 -12.63 23.42 -8.51
N ILE A 17 -11.86 23.86 -9.50
CA ILE A 17 -11.41 25.26 -9.62
C ILE A 17 -11.67 25.73 -11.05
N GLN A 18 -12.37 26.86 -11.20
CA GLN A 18 -12.65 27.48 -12.49
C GLN A 18 -13.29 26.55 -13.55
N GLY A 19 -14.17 25.64 -13.11
CA GLY A 19 -14.87 24.74 -14.02
C GLY A 19 -14.15 23.43 -14.32
N GLU A 20 -12.96 23.19 -13.76
CA GLU A 20 -12.16 21.97 -13.98
C GLU A 20 -11.85 21.23 -12.70
N PHE A 21 -11.76 19.89 -12.78
CA PHE A 21 -11.31 19.05 -11.69
C PHE A 21 -9.80 18.90 -11.73
N TYR A 22 -9.14 19.27 -10.65
CA TYR A 22 -7.71 19.04 -10.44
C TYR A 22 -7.50 17.76 -9.65
N THR A 23 -7.00 16.72 -10.33
CA THR A 23 -6.63 15.45 -9.71
C THR A 23 -5.12 15.27 -9.78
N HIS A 24 -4.53 14.80 -8.67
CA HIS A 24 -3.15 14.34 -8.71
C HIS A 24 -3.08 13.01 -9.49
N PRO A 25 -2.15 12.84 -10.45
CA PRO A 25 -2.03 11.61 -11.22
C PRO A 25 -1.42 10.48 -10.38
N LEU A 26 -2.22 9.88 -9.50
CA LEU A 26 -1.82 8.83 -8.56
C LEU A 26 -1.14 7.64 -9.25
N MET A 27 -1.51 7.35 -10.50
CA MET A 27 -0.93 6.25 -11.27
C MET A 27 0.57 6.40 -11.59
N TYR A 28 1.14 7.59 -11.39
CA TYR A 28 2.55 7.89 -11.66
C TYR A 28 3.36 8.23 -10.41
N ASN A 29 2.72 8.31 -9.25
CA ASN A 29 3.35 8.75 -8.02
C ASN A 29 3.12 7.78 -6.88
N LEU A 30 4.15 7.61 -6.04
CA LEU A 30 4.07 6.94 -4.76
C LEU A 30 4.21 8.00 -3.68
N TYR A 31 3.21 8.12 -2.82
CA TYR A 31 3.29 9.00 -1.66
C TYR A 31 4.43 8.57 -0.73
N GLY A 32 5.19 9.50 -0.22
CA GLY A 32 6.32 9.22 0.65
C GLY A 32 7.63 8.86 -0.05
N LEU A 33 7.62 8.58 -1.37
CA LEU A 33 8.84 8.15 -2.08
C LEU A 33 9.99 9.17 -2.01
N ASN A 34 9.68 10.47 -2.06
CA ASN A 34 10.70 11.52 -1.97
C ASN A 34 11.40 11.54 -0.61
N PHE A 35 10.67 11.25 0.47
CA PHE A 35 11.21 11.22 1.83
C PHE A 35 11.96 9.92 2.10
N ASN A 36 11.42 8.78 1.66
CA ASN A 36 11.90 7.45 2.00
C ASN A 36 12.89 6.86 0.98
N LYS A 37 13.21 7.62 -0.07
CA LYS A 37 14.06 7.17 -1.18
C LYS A 37 15.40 6.60 -0.73
N GLN A 38 16.07 7.24 0.22
CA GLN A 38 17.39 6.81 0.70
C GLN A 38 17.30 5.47 1.45
N ALA A 39 16.32 5.32 2.33
CA ALA A 39 16.06 4.06 3.03
C ALA A 39 15.73 2.92 2.06
N ILE A 40 14.86 3.19 1.08
CA ILE A 40 14.46 2.23 0.05
C ILE A 40 15.67 1.77 -0.77
N GLN A 41 16.53 2.69 -1.19
CA GLN A 41 17.75 2.37 -1.93
C GLN A 41 18.74 1.56 -1.10
N LYS A 42 18.96 1.97 0.15
CA LYS A 42 19.87 1.30 1.09
C LYS A 42 19.45 -0.12 1.40
N ASN A 43 18.15 -0.33 1.59
CA ASN A 43 17.60 -1.63 1.99
C ASN A 43 17.17 -2.50 0.79
N HIS A 44 17.19 -1.96 -0.43
CA HIS A 44 16.68 -2.63 -1.65
C HIS A 44 15.22 -3.10 -1.52
N LEU A 45 14.46 -2.46 -0.65
CA LEU A 45 13.13 -2.85 -0.21
C LEU A 45 12.14 -1.71 -0.35
N ALA A 46 10.94 -1.98 -0.84
CA ALA A 46 9.80 -1.07 -0.75
C ALA A 46 8.58 -1.79 -0.19
N ILE A 47 7.86 -1.12 0.70
CA ILE A 47 6.59 -1.61 1.26
C ILE A 47 5.48 -0.71 0.73
N LEU A 48 4.56 -1.29 -0.03
CA LEU A 48 3.42 -0.59 -0.63
C LEU A 48 2.22 -0.63 0.30
N ALA A 49 1.88 0.48 0.91
CA ALA A 49 0.63 0.68 1.64
C ALA A 49 -0.48 1.21 0.72
N GLU A 50 -1.74 1.06 1.12
CA GLU A 50 -2.87 1.59 0.36
C GLU A 50 -3.00 3.10 0.54
N GLY A 51 -3.00 3.59 1.78
CA GLY A 51 -3.20 5.00 2.13
C GLY A 51 -1.95 5.69 2.68
N GLU A 52 -1.89 7.00 2.54
CA GLU A 52 -0.80 7.87 2.97
C GLU A 52 -0.55 7.80 4.49
N LYS A 53 -1.63 7.63 5.28
CA LYS A 53 -1.57 7.49 6.73
C LYS A 53 -0.59 6.40 7.16
N SER A 54 -0.58 5.27 6.46
CA SER A 54 0.31 4.15 6.75
C SER A 54 1.79 4.51 6.59
N SER A 55 2.15 5.29 5.56
CA SER A 55 3.51 5.79 5.36
C SER A 55 3.94 6.75 6.47
N LEU A 56 3.02 7.62 6.93
CA LEU A 56 3.28 8.55 8.04
C LEU A 56 3.42 7.84 9.39
N ILE A 57 2.60 6.81 9.65
CA ILE A 57 2.73 5.99 10.86
C ILE A 57 4.08 5.28 10.88
N ALA A 58 4.46 4.67 9.75
CA ALA A 58 5.75 4.00 9.60
C ALA A 58 6.95 4.95 9.77
N ASP A 59 6.80 6.21 9.38
CA ASP A 59 7.82 7.24 9.60
C ASP A 59 8.05 7.47 11.10
N GLY A 60 6.98 7.51 11.88
CA GLY A 60 7.07 7.60 13.34
C GLY A 60 7.76 6.38 14.00
N TRP A 61 7.74 5.21 13.36
CA TRP A 61 8.38 4.00 13.90
C TRP A 61 9.82 3.83 13.45
N TYR A 62 10.11 4.08 12.17
CA TYR A 62 11.36 3.71 11.52
C TYR A 62 12.24 4.91 11.16
N GLY A 63 11.70 6.14 11.19
CA GLY A 63 12.44 7.37 10.84
C GLY A 63 13.19 7.23 9.52
N ASP A 64 14.47 7.52 9.54
CA ASP A 64 15.37 7.47 8.37
C ASP A 64 15.50 6.07 7.72
N ASN A 65 14.96 5.03 8.34
CA ASN A 65 14.94 3.68 7.78
C ASN A 65 13.56 3.29 7.22
N ASN A 66 12.63 4.24 7.13
CA ASN A 66 11.29 3.99 6.60
C ASN A 66 11.33 3.63 5.10
N CYS A 67 10.87 2.42 4.76
CA CYS A 67 10.74 1.93 3.37
C CYS A 67 9.29 1.90 2.88
N VAL A 68 8.34 2.49 3.62
CA VAL A 68 6.91 2.46 3.30
C VAL A 68 6.55 3.63 2.38
N VAL A 69 5.87 3.32 1.30
CA VAL A 69 5.27 4.28 0.36
C VAL A 69 3.83 3.92 0.10
N ALA A 70 2.97 4.89 -0.21
CA ALA A 70 1.57 4.60 -0.48
C ALA A 70 1.22 4.74 -1.96
N THR A 71 0.37 3.81 -2.44
CA THR A 71 -0.18 3.82 -3.80
C THR A 71 -1.38 4.76 -3.92
N CYS A 72 -1.93 5.22 -2.79
CA CYS A 72 -3.14 6.05 -2.70
C CYS A 72 -4.35 5.38 -3.37
N GLY A 73 -4.45 4.06 -3.20
CA GLY A 73 -5.50 3.20 -3.73
C GLY A 73 -5.08 1.72 -3.70
N ASP A 74 -6.02 0.85 -3.98
CA ASP A 74 -5.92 -0.61 -3.84
C ASP A 74 -5.20 -1.33 -5.00
N LYS A 75 -4.43 -0.57 -5.81
CA LYS A 75 -3.72 -1.09 -6.98
C LYS A 75 -2.42 -0.35 -7.23
N PHE A 76 -1.47 -1.07 -7.80
CA PHE A 76 -0.27 -0.49 -8.39
C PHE A 76 -0.12 -0.97 -9.85
N ASN A 77 0.71 -0.29 -10.61
CA ASN A 77 0.89 -0.55 -12.03
C ASN A 77 2.36 -0.75 -12.39
N LYS A 78 2.60 -1.12 -13.66
CA LYS A 78 3.95 -1.35 -14.19
C LYS A 78 4.88 -0.14 -14.06
N PHE A 79 4.34 1.08 -14.15
CA PHE A 79 5.13 2.30 -14.04
C PHE A 79 5.72 2.45 -12.63
N LEU A 80 4.88 2.30 -11.59
CA LEU A 80 5.30 2.37 -10.20
C LEU A 80 6.32 1.28 -9.85
N VAL A 81 6.10 0.04 -10.32
CA VAL A 81 7.08 -1.06 -10.15
C VAL A 81 8.41 -0.71 -10.78
N LYS A 82 8.41 -0.24 -12.04
CA LYS A 82 9.65 0.17 -12.71
C LYS A 82 10.36 1.34 -12.05
N GLN A 83 9.60 2.26 -11.45
CA GLN A 83 10.16 3.38 -10.69
C GLN A 83 10.96 2.87 -9.48
N LEU A 84 10.41 1.92 -8.72
CA LEU A 84 11.09 1.29 -7.58
C LEU A 84 12.31 0.47 -8.02
N VAL A 85 12.18 -0.34 -9.07
CA VAL A 85 13.30 -1.13 -9.61
C VAL A 85 14.45 -0.23 -10.10
N LYS A 86 14.17 0.92 -10.72
CA LYS A 86 15.20 1.91 -11.08
C LYS A 86 15.92 2.50 -9.87
N LEU A 87 15.33 2.46 -8.68
CA LEU A 87 15.97 2.86 -7.43
C LEU A 87 16.81 1.74 -6.81
N GLY A 88 16.88 0.56 -7.44
CA GLY A 88 17.62 -0.60 -6.93
C GLY A 88 16.80 -1.52 -6.02
N VAL A 89 15.47 -1.37 -5.99
CA VAL A 89 14.58 -2.26 -5.21
C VAL A 89 14.57 -3.64 -5.84
N THR A 90 14.86 -4.65 -5.02
CA THR A 90 14.77 -6.07 -5.36
C THR A 90 13.56 -6.75 -4.77
N ASP A 91 13.03 -6.21 -3.67
CA ASP A 91 11.93 -6.78 -2.91
C ASP A 91 10.80 -5.77 -2.71
N ILE A 92 9.61 -6.14 -3.14
CA ILE A 92 8.40 -5.31 -3.00
C ILE A 92 7.38 -6.08 -2.15
N ILE A 93 6.93 -5.45 -1.06
CA ILE A 93 5.97 -6.03 -0.14
C ILE A 93 4.67 -5.23 -0.21
N VAL A 94 3.55 -5.90 -0.49
CA VAL A 94 2.24 -5.25 -0.50
C VAL A 94 1.61 -5.39 0.89
N ALA A 95 1.31 -4.26 1.53
CA ALA A 95 0.75 -4.15 2.87
C ALA A 95 -0.56 -3.33 2.81
N TYR A 96 -1.54 -3.85 2.06
CA TYR A 96 -2.84 -3.21 1.86
C TYR A 96 -3.83 -3.51 2.99
N ASP A 97 -4.89 -2.73 3.06
CA ASP A 97 -5.93 -2.84 4.08
C ASP A 97 -6.60 -4.23 4.04
N ARG A 98 -7.01 -4.74 5.20
CA ARG A 98 -7.74 -6.00 5.28
C ARG A 98 -9.14 -5.85 4.69
N MET A 99 -9.42 -6.55 3.59
CA MET A 99 -10.70 -6.48 2.87
C MET A 99 -11.54 -7.76 2.97
N ASN A 100 -11.12 -8.73 3.78
CA ASN A 100 -11.86 -9.97 4.01
C ASN A 100 -12.58 -9.95 5.37
N HIS A 101 -13.81 -10.47 5.40
CA HIS A 101 -14.66 -10.56 6.59
C HIS A 101 -15.30 -11.95 6.79
N ASP A 102 -15.14 -12.85 5.81
CA ASP A 102 -15.56 -14.24 5.86
C ASP A 102 -14.64 -15.12 4.99
N LYS A 103 -14.84 -16.45 5.05
CA LYS A 103 -13.99 -17.41 4.32
C LYS A 103 -14.05 -17.27 2.80
N ILE A 104 -15.16 -16.81 2.24
CA ILE A 104 -15.32 -16.63 0.79
C ILE A 104 -14.55 -15.38 0.37
N SER A 105 -14.81 -14.26 1.02
CA SER A 105 -14.09 -13.00 0.76
C SER A 105 -12.58 -13.12 1.03
N GLN A 106 -12.17 -13.93 2.02
CA GLN A 106 -10.79 -14.24 2.29
C GLN A 106 -10.08 -14.86 1.08
N LYS A 107 -10.70 -15.91 0.47
CA LYS A 107 -10.15 -16.55 -0.72
C LYS A 107 -10.10 -15.59 -1.93
N VAL A 108 -11.15 -14.81 -2.14
CA VAL A 108 -11.21 -13.83 -3.23
C VAL A 108 -10.13 -12.76 -3.06
N TYR A 109 -9.97 -12.22 -1.85
CA TYR A 109 -9.00 -11.19 -1.57
C TYR A 109 -7.55 -11.72 -1.66
N PHE A 110 -7.29 -12.92 -1.15
CA PHE A 110 -6.01 -13.59 -1.33
C PHE A 110 -5.61 -13.71 -2.81
N ASN A 111 -6.54 -14.23 -3.63
CA ASN A 111 -6.31 -14.39 -5.06
C ASN A 111 -6.08 -13.04 -5.77
N LYS A 112 -6.79 -11.98 -5.35
CA LYS A 112 -6.56 -10.62 -5.86
C LYS A 112 -5.13 -10.16 -5.60
N LEU A 113 -4.65 -10.23 -4.35
CA LEU A 113 -3.30 -9.82 -3.98
C LEU A 113 -2.24 -10.68 -4.67
N TYR A 114 -2.42 -12.00 -4.67
CA TYR A 114 -1.50 -12.92 -5.32
C TYR A 114 -1.36 -12.63 -6.82
N SER A 115 -2.47 -12.52 -7.55
CA SER A 115 -2.49 -12.25 -8.99
C SER A 115 -1.89 -10.89 -9.33
N MET A 116 -2.15 -9.88 -8.49
CA MET A 116 -1.59 -8.54 -8.65
C MET A 116 -0.06 -8.55 -8.52
N CYS A 117 0.48 -9.25 -7.53
CA CYS A 117 1.92 -9.41 -7.34
C CYS A 117 2.55 -10.27 -8.45
N GLN A 118 1.91 -11.39 -8.81
CA GLN A 118 2.40 -12.32 -9.82
C GLN A 118 2.57 -11.67 -11.20
N LYS A 119 1.72 -10.72 -11.54
CA LYS A 119 1.80 -9.96 -12.78
C LYS A 119 3.16 -9.27 -12.97
N TYR A 120 3.85 -8.94 -11.89
CA TYR A 120 5.09 -8.17 -11.93
C TYR A 120 6.31 -8.91 -11.36
N LYS A 121 6.19 -10.19 -11.02
CA LYS A 121 7.27 -10.98 -10.41
C LYS A 121 8.59 -11.03 -11.22
N ASN A 122 8.54 -10.77 -12.52
CA ASN A 122 9.73 -10.72 -13.37
C ASN A 122 10.54 -9.42 -13.20
N TYR A 123 10.03 -8.42 -12.44
CA TYR A 123 10.71 -7.17 -12.19
C TYR A 123 11.39 -7.11 -10.83
N ALA A 124 10.80 -7.75 -9.82
CA ALA A 124 11.28 -7.82 -8.45
C ALA A 124 10.68 -9.04 -7.74
N ASN A 125 11.21 -9.40 -6.58
CA ASN A 125 10.58 -10.36 -5.68
C ASN A 125 9.36 -9.72 -5.04
N PHE A 126 8.22 -10.42 -5.06
CA PHE A 126 6.99 -9.94 -4.46
C PHE A 126 6.56 -10.80 -3.28
N SER A 127 6.09 -10.14 -2.25
CA SER A 127 5.32 -10.74 -1.16
C SER A 127 4.20 -9.81 -0.73
N PHE A 128 3.24 -10.30 0.03
CA PHE A 128 2.17 -9.48 0.56
C PHE A 128 1.77 -9.92 1.96
N ILE A 129 1.36 -8.95 2.77
CA ILE A 129 0.76 -9.18 4.08
C ILE A 129 -0.67 -9.69 3.87
N PHE A 130 -0.98 -10.81 4.53
CA PHE A 130 -2.31 -11.39 4.52
C PHE A 130 -2.67 -11.86 5.92
N ASP A 131 -3.68 -11.23 6.50
CA ASP A 131 -4.12 -11.51 7.87
C ASP A 131 -5.06 -12.72 7.90
N THR A 132 -4.48 -13.92 8.07
CA THR A 132 -5.24 -15.17 8.20
C THR A 132 -5.87 -15.35 9.58
N ASP A 133 -5.30 -14.73 10.60
CA ASP A 133 -5.68 -14.91 12.01
C ASP A 133 -6.72 -13.87 12.44
N GLU A 134 -7.13 -13.00 11.53
CA GLU A 134 -8.12 -11.92 11.77
C GLU A 134 -7.72 -10.99 12.93
N ILE A 135 -6.43 -10.65 13.00
CA ILE A 135 -5.85 -9.76 14.02
C ILE A 135 -6.29 -8.31 13.79
N LEU A 136 -6.38 -7.91 12.50
CA LEU A 136 -6.82 -6.58 12.11
C LEU A 136 -8.34 -6.50 12.03
N GLU A 137 -8.88 -5.34 12.31
CA GLU A 137 -10.28 -5.04 12.00
C GLU A 137 -10.52 -5.01 10.48
N TYR A 138 -11.77 -5.20 10.07
CA TYR A 138 -12.15 -5.05 8.67
C TYR A 138 -11.88 -3.63 8.17
N LYS A 139 -11.21 -3.51 7.03
CA LYS A 139 -10.71 -2.26 6.43
C LYS A 139 -9.60 -1.56 7.23
N ALA A 140 -9.01 -2.21 8.21
CA ALA A 140 -7.83 -1.66 8.87
C ALA A 140 -6.58 -1.93 8.05
N ALA A 141 -5.68 -0.95 8.01
CA ALA A 141 -4.34 -1.13 7.47
C ALA A 141 -3.47 -1.95 8.44
N PRO A 142 -2.48 -2.70 7.95
CA PRO A 142 -1.52 -3.40 8.81
C PRO A 142 -0.80 -2.49 9.81
N PHE A 143 -0.75 -1.19 9.55
CA PHE A 143 -0.11 -0.17 10.37
C PHE A 143 -1.00 0.39 11.50
N ASP A 144 -2.32 0.17 11.45
CA ASP A 144 -3.26 0.82 12.38
C ASP A 144 -3.21 0.24 13.79
N SER A 145 -2.71 -0.99 13.96
CA SER A 145 -2.69 -1.72 15.23
C SER A 145 -1.33 -1.74 15.95
N GLY A 146 -0.43 -0.82 15.57
CA GLY A 146 0.88 -0.67 16.19
C GLY A 146 1.98 -1.52 15.57
N VAL A 147 3.24 -1.15 15.90
CA VAL A 147 4.44 -1.73 15.27
C VAL A 147 4.58 -3.24 15.53
N GLU A 148 4.28 -3.71 16.74
CA GLU A 148 4.37 -5.14 17.07
C GLU A 148 3.42 -6.00 16.23
N THR A 149 2.19 -5.51 16.02
CA THR A 149 1.20 -6.18 15.16
C THR A 149 1.66 -6.19 13.71
N PHE A 150 2.17 -5.05 13.23
CA PHE A 150 2.72 -4.96 11.89
C PHE A 150 3.88 -5.95 11.68
N GLU A 151 4.84 -6.00 12.58
CA GLU A 151 6.00 -6.90 12.50
C GLU A 151 5.59 -8.37 12.53
N LYS A 152 4.60 -8.74 13.35
CA LYS A 152 4.04 -10.10 13.37
C LYS A 152 3.44 -10.46 12.02
N LEU A 153 2.66 -9.59 11.41
CA LEU A 153 2.07 -9.80 10.08
C LEU A 153 3.14 -9.82 8.98
N PHE A 154 4.10 -8.91 9.04
CA PHE A 154 5.22 -8.81 8.11
C PHE A 154 6.05 -10.10 8.09
N ASN A 155 6.34 -10.69 9.23
CA ASN A 155 7.10 -11.93 9.35
C ASN A 155 6.35 -13.16 8.80
N ARG A 156 5.02 -13.09 8.70
CA ARG A 156 4.13 -14.13 8.16
C ARG A 156 3.67 -13.87 6.72
N ARG A 157 4.23 -12.85 6.08
CA ARG A 157 3.83 -12.48 4.72
C ARG A 157 3.95 -13.63 3.72
N VAL A 158 3.09 -13.62 2.73
CA VAL A 158 3.03 -14.63 1.67
C VAL A 158 4.00 -14.27 0.56
N PHE A 159 4.92 -15.16 0.22
CA PHE A 159 5.83 -14.99 -0.92
C PHE A 159 5.20 -15.48 -2.21
N VAL A 160 5.34 -14.68 -3.27
CA VAL A 160 4.84 -15.03 -4.61
C VAL A 160 5.93 -15.76 -5.38
N LYS A 161 5.61 -16.98 -5.83
CA LYS A 161 6.51 -17.88 -6.57
C LYS A 161 6.35 -17.69 -8.07
#